data_cf49709d8b9a3b6e23b20d690dc8d62f
#
_entry.id   cf49709d8b9a3b6e23b20d690dc8d62f
#
_cell.length_a   1.000
_cell.length_b   1.000
_cell.length_c   1.000
_cell.angle_alpha   90.00
_cell.angle_beta   90.00
_cell.angle_gamma   90.00
#
_symmetry.space_group_name_H-M   'P 1'
#
loop_
_entity.id
_entity.type
_entity.pdbx_description
1 polymer ?
#
loop_
_entity_poly.entity_id
_entity_poly.type
_entity_poly.pdbx_seq_one_letter_code
_entity_poly.pdbx_strand_id
1 'polypeptide(L)'
;MTAPLTAQAPAGPVVRIAGVNKTFSRGDQVVTKALEGIDLEVARGEFISLIGPSGCGKSTLLRIVGDLTSPSSGTVLVNGKPAERARLDRDYGMVFQSPVLFDWRTVEENVKLPLEILGQDAPTRTARAREMLELVELGDFLKHHPYQLSGGMQQRVAIARALAFQPSILLMDEPFGALDEMTRERMNSEVLRIWEQTGTTILFVTHSIPEAVFLSSRVVVMSARPGRITNVIDIDLPRPRNEDTRETRRYFELVTAVREALRAGGGSLDDAGTIDGGASLERTMAEGAVG
;
A
#
# COMPACT_ATOMS: atom_id res chain seq x y z
N MET A 1 -30.94 -3.70 28.88
CA MET A 1 -30.96 -3.15 27.52
C MET A 1 -30.15 -1.87 27.52
N THR A 2 -28.87 -1.98 27.23
CA THR A 2 -27.92 -0.84 27.13
C THR A 2 -27.72 -0.60 25.64
N ALA A 3 -28.13 0.57 25.16
CA ALA A 3 -27.94 0.97 23.77
C ALA A 3 -26.45 1.06 23.44
N PRO A 4 -26.00 0.66 22.24
CA PRO A 4 -24.62 0.84 21.85
C PRO A 4 -24.36 2.37 21.69
N LEU A 5 -23.31 2.85 22.37
CA LEU A 5 -22.73 4.17 22.13
C LEU A 5 -22.22 4.21 20.69
N THR A 6 -23.03 4.69 19.77
CA THR A 6 -22.57 5.13 18.47
C THR A 6 -21.70 6.37 18.68
N ALA A 7 -20.39 6.18 18.87
CA ALA A 7 -19.44 7.27 18.73
C ALA A 7 -19.61 7.82 17.30
N GLN A 8 -20.16 9.03 17.17
CA GLN A 8 -20.23 9.73 15.90
C GLN A 8 -18.79 9.81 15.34
N ALA A 9 -18.58 9.18 14.17
CA ALA A 9 -17.32 9.30 13.46
C ALA A 9 -17.03 10.82 13.28
N PRO A 10 -15.81 11.29 13.57
CA PRO A 10 -15.47 12.69 13.41
C PRO A 10 -15.76 13.14 11.98
N ALA A 11 -16.54 14.23 11.83
CA ALA A 11 -16.83 14.84 10.55
C ALA A 11 -15.52 15.44 10.01
N GLY A 12 -14.91 14.78 9.00
CA GLY A 12 -13.67 15.26 8.38
C GLY A 12 -12.86 14.13 7.75
N PRO A 13 -11.81 14.48 6.99
CA PRO A 13 -10.95 13.49 6.37
C PRO A 13 -10.22 12.66 7.44
N VAL A 14 -10.06 11.37 7.16
CA VAL A 14 -9.33 10.45 8.05
C VAL A 14 -7.81 10.67 7.98
N VAL A 15 -7.31 11.11 6.81
CA VAL A 15 -5.93 11.60 6.63
C VAL A 15 -5.98 12.99 6.02
N ARG A 16 -5.27 13.94 6.61
CA ARG A 16 -5.05 15.27 6.07
C ARG A 16 -3.56 15.55 6.01
N ILE A 17 -3.08 15.86 4.83
CA ILE A 17 -1.70 16.25 4.55
C ILE A 17 -1.76 17.68 4.05
N ALA A 18 -1.01 18.59 4.68
CA ALA A 18 -1.03 20.01 4.34
C ALA A 18 0.40 20.57 4.19
N GLY A 19 0.75 20.99 2.98
CA GLY A 19 2.02 21.62 2.62
C GLY A 19 3.25 20.79 2.95
N VAL A 20 3.16 19.45 2.88
CA VAL A 20 4.25 18.57 3.32
C VAL A 20 5.41 18.62 2.34
N ASN A 21 6.59 18.89 2.90
CA ASN A 21 7.88 18.82 2.21
C ASN A 21 8.76 17.77 2.90
N LYS A 22 9.60 17.08 2.11
CA LYS A 22 10.62 16.19 2.64
C LYS A 22 11.93 16.35 1.91
N THR A 23 12.97 16.70 2.66
CA THR A 23 14.35 16.79 2.21
C THR A 23 15.19 15.83 3.04
N PHE A 24 16.01 15.04 2.37
CA PHE A 24 17.04 14.24 3.04
C PHE A 24 18.36 14.99 2.96
N SER A 25 19.05 15.07 4.09
CA SER A 25 20.35 15.74 4.22
C SER A 25 21.41 14.76 4.76
N ARG A 26 22.66 15.00 4.42
CA ARG A 26 23.81 14.31 5.00
C ARG A 26 24.74 15.36 5.60
N GLY A 27 24.72 15.50 6.92
CA GLY A 27 25.30 16.67 7.59
C GLY A 27 24.54 17.93 7.16
N ASP A 28 25.26 19.00 6.87
CA ASP A 28 24.70 20.28 6.44
C ASP A 28 24.35 20.37 4.94
N GLN A 29 24.65 19.30 4.17
CA GLN A 29 24.34 19.28 2.75
C GLN A 29 23.00 18.65 2.46
N VAL A 30 22.14 19.37 1.70
CA VAL A 30 20.90 18.82 1.12
C VAL A 30 21.28 17.84 0.02
N VAL A 31 20.97 16.56 0.23
CA VAL A 31 21.27 15.50 -0.75
C VAL A 31 20.11 15.31 -1.72
N THR A 32 18.87 15.34 -1.22
CA THR A 32 17.70 15.05 -2.06
C THR A 32 16.44 15.73 -1.51
N LYS A 33 15.76 16.50 -2.34
CA LYS A 33 14.40 16.95 -2.11
C LYS A 33 13.47 15.85 -2.64
N ALA A 34 12.87 15.09 -1.74
CA ALA A 34 12.04 13.94 -2.08
C ALA A 34 10.58 14.33 -2.36
N LEU A 35 10.01 15.21 -1.53
CA LEU A 35 8.63 15.69 -1.65
C LEU A 35 8.58 17.21 -1.56
N GLU A 36 7.66 17.82 -2.30
CA GLU A 36 7.47 19.26 -2.30
C GLU A 36 5.99 19.65 -2.38
N GLY A 37 5.52 20.38 -1.34
CA GLY A 37 4.18 20.98 -1.31
C GLY A 37 3.07 19.95 -1.48
N ILE A 38 3.10 18.87 -0.72
CA ILE A 38 2.06 17.83 -0.82
C ILE A 38 0.85 18.24 0.00
N ASP A 39 -0.29 18.35 -0.69
CA ASP A 39 -1.62 18.56 -0.11
C ASP A 39 -2.53 17.41 -0.52
N LEU A 40 -3.13 16.70 0.45
CA LEU A 40 -4.03 15.57 0.19
C LEU A 40 -4.98 15.36 1.36
N GLU A 41 -6.25 15.16 1.04
CA GLU A 41 -7.25 14.71 2.00
C GLU A 41 -7.80 13.34 1.58
N VAL A 42 -7.96 12.43 2.54
CA VAL A 42 -8.52 11.09 2.33
C VAL A 42 -9.74 10.94 3.20
N ALA A 43 -10.85 10.58 2.59
CA ALA A 43 -12.11 10.35 3.29
C ALA A 43 -12.10 8.97 4.01
N ARG A 44 -12.94 8.84 5.02
CA ARG A 44 -13.11 7.57 5.73
C ARG A 44 -13.72 6.51 4.79
N GLY A 45 -13.18 5.29 4.84
CA GLY A 45 -13.60 4.18 3.98
C GLY A 45 -13.17 4.32 2.51
N GLU A 46 -12.38 5.33 2.18
CA GLU A 46 -11.89 5.51 0.82
C GLU A 46 -10.73 4.56 0.49
N PHE A 47 -10.70 4.07 -0.74
CA PHE A 47 -9.54 3.39 -1.30
C PHE A 47 -8.82 4.35 -2.25
N ILE A 48 -7.63 4.81 -1.89
CA ILE A 48 -6.86 5.75 -2.71
C ILE A 48 -5.52 5.13 -3.12
N SER A 49 -5.15 5.24 -4.39
CA SER A 49 -3.84 4.82 -4.88
C SER A 49 -2.93 6.01 -5.17
N LEU A 50 -1.66 5.88 -4.76
CA LEU A 50 -0.57 6.79 -5.11
C LEU A 50 0.23 6.15 -6.25
N ILE A 51 0.32 6.83 -7.40
CA ILE A 51 1.05 6.34 -8.56
C ILE A 51 2.04 7.41 -9.06
N GLY A 52 3.15 6.99 -9.62
CA GLY A 52 4.19 7.90 -10.12
C GLY A 52 5.48 7.15 -10.43
N PRO A 53 6.47 7.79 -11.08
CA PRO A 53 7.74 7.18 -11.43
C PRO A 53 8.50 6.59 -10.23
N SER A 54 9.41 5.65 -10.49
CA SER A 54 10.27 5.10 -9.44
C SER A 54 11.07 6.23 -8.75
N GLY A 55 11.15 6.16 -7.43
CA GLY A 55 11.86 7.14 -6.62
C GLY A 55 11.22 8.54 -6.53
N CYS A 56 9.98 8.75 -6.99
CA CYS A 56 9.29 10.04 -6.88
C CYS A 56 8.82 10.39 -5.45
N GLY A 57 8.91 9.46 -4.49
CA GLY A 57 8.58 9.75 -3.09
C GLY A 57 7.28 9.13 -2.58
N LYS A 58 6.60 8.25 -3.32
CA LYS A 58 5.35 7.56 -2.87
C LYS A 58 5.52 6.88 -1.52
N SER A 59 6.49 5.97 -1.41
CA SER A 59 6.80 5.28 -0.15
C SER A 59 7.26 6.24 0.96
N THR A 60 7.93 7.34 0.59
CA THR A 60 8.31 8.39 1.55
C THR A 60 7.06 9.07 2.11
N LEU A 61 6.09 9.42 1.26
CA LEU A 61 4.83 10.00 1.69
C LEU A 61 4.05 9.04 2.59
N LEU A 62 3.95 7.77 2.19
CA LEU A 62 3.29 6.75 3.00
C LEU A 62 3.94 6.59 4.39
N ARG A 63 5.29 6.59 4.45
CA ARG A 63 6.04 6.53 5.72
C ARG A 63 5.88 7.78 6.57
N ILE A 64 5.65 8.94 5.97
CA ILE A 64 5.34 10.18 6.70
C ILE A 64 3.94 10.09 7.31
N VAL A 65 2.94 9.59 6.57
CA VAL A 65 1.59 9.35 7.10
C VAL A 65 1.63 8.39 8.29
N GLY A 66 2.45 7.34 8.19
CA GLY A 66 2.68 6.37 9.28
C GLY A 66 3.69 6.82 10.34
N ASP A 67 4.13 8.07 10.38
CA ASP A 67 5.14 8.56 11.33
C ASP A 67 6.39 7.67 11.46
N LEU A 68 6.78 6.98 10.37
CA LEU A 68 8.05 6.25 10.28
C LEU A 68 9.19 7.16 9.80
N THR A 69 8.85 8.34 9.33
CA THR A 69 9.76 9.39 8.89
C THR A 69 9.08 10.74 9.08
N SER A 70 9.73 11.68 9.76
CA SER A 70 9.17 13.01 9.95
C SER A 70 9.24 13.85 8.66
N PRO A 71 8.23 14.69 8.36
CA PRO A 71 8.34 15.68 7.28
C PRO A 71 9.40 16.74 7.64
N SER A 72 9.97 17.40 6.62
CA SER A 72 10.86 18.56 6.85
C SER A 72 10.06 19.84 7.15
N SER A 73 8.85 19.96 6.60
CA SER A 73 7.86 20.99 6.93
C SER A 73 6.47 20.53 6.50
N GLY A 74 5.44 21.28 6.90
CA GLY A 74 4.05 20.89 6.69
C GLY A 74 3.50 20.05 7.84
N THR A 75 2.25 19.61 7.72
CA THR A 75 1.56 18.85 8.78
C THR A 75 0.85 17.63 8.22
N VAL A 76 0.80 16.57 9.03
CA VAL A 76 0.01 15.36 8.74
C VAL A 76 -0.86 15.06 9.95
N LEU A 77 -2.16 14.98 9.70
CA LEU A 77 -3.14 14.55 10.68
C LEU A 77 -3.77 13.23 10.25
N VAL A 78 -3.91 12.32 11.19
CA VAL A 78 -4.56 11.02 11.02
C VAL A 78 -5.65 10.91 12.10
N ASN A 79 -6.90 10.69 11.69
CA ASN A 79 -8.06 10.77 12.59
C ASN A 79 -8.11 12.07 13.39
N GLY A 80 -7.69 13.21 12.81
CA GLY A 80 -7.63 14.51 13.47
C GLY A 80 -6.48 14.69 14.48
N LYS A 81 -5.59 13.70 14.61
CA LYS A 81 -4.43 13.69 15.52
C LYS A 81 -3.13 13.86 14.72
N PRO A 82 -2.05 14.42 15.31
CA PRO A 82 -0.72 14.32 14.73
C PRO A 82 -0.34 12.87 14.42
N ALA A 83 0.41 12.63 13.33
CA ALA A 83 0.78 11.28 12.87
C ALA A 83 1.47 10.45 13.96
N GLU A 84 2.33 11.06 14.79
CA GLU A 84 2.97 10.41 15.94
C GLU A 84 1.92 9.85 16.93
N ARG A 85 0.91 10.65 17.28
CA ARG A 85 -0.14 10.21 18.19
C ARG A 85 -0.98 9.10 17.60
N ALA A 86 -1.30 9.19 16.30
CA ALA A 86 -2.03 8.13 15.59
C ALA A 86 -1.24 6.81 15.56
N ARG A 87 0.09 6.86 15.41
CA ARG A 87 0.97 5.68 15.51
C ARG A 87 0.93 5.06 16.92
N LEU A 88 1.04 5.88 17.95
CA LEU A 88 0.98 5.42 19.34
C LEU A 88 -0.40 4.84 19.69
N ASP A 89 -1.47 5.43 19.17
CA ASP A 89 -2.85 4.96 19.34
C ASP A 89 -3.19 3.78 18.41
N ARG A 90 -2.27 3.40 17.48
CA ARG A 90 -2.42 2.29 16.52
C ARG A 90 -3.60 2.49 15.56
N ASP A 91 -3.80 3.70 15.11
CA ASP A 91 -4.89 4.06 14.19
C ASP A 91 -4.70 3.46 12.79
N TYR A 92 -3.50 3.00 12.43
CA TYR A 92 -3.20 2.40 11.13
C TYR A 92 -2.44 1.07 11.22
N GLY A 93 -2.70 0.17 10.27
CA GLY A 93 -1.88 -0.99 9.95
C GLY A 93 -0.99 -0.72 8.75
N MET A 94 0.15 -1.40 8.65
CA MET A 94 1.07 -1.24 7.52
C MET A 94 1.41 -2.58 6.89
N VAL A 95 1.37 -2.63 5.55
CA VAL A 95 1.75 -3.77 4.73
C VAL A 95 2.87 -3.31 3.79
N PHE A 96 3.99 -4.02 3.81
CA PHE A 96 5.17 -3.72 3.00
C PHE A 96 5.20 -4.59 1.74
N GLN A 97 6.04 -4.24 0.80
CA GLN A 97 6.32 -5.04 -0.40
C GLN A 97 6.79 -6.46 -0.06
N SER A 98 7.69 -6.58 0.91
CA SER A 98 8.01 -7.87 1.53
C SER A 98 7.05 -8.12 2.69
N PRO A 99 6.47 -9.33 2.83
CA PRO A 99 5.52 -9.65 3.90
C PRO A 99 6.06 -9.48 5.33
N VAL A 100 7.39 -9.51 5.51
CA VAL A 100 8.09 -9.34 6.80
C VAL A 100 7.46 -10.22 7.89
N LEU A 101 7.25 -11.50 7.59
CA LEU A 101 6.77 -12.49 8.54
C LEU A 101 7.95 -13.06 9.34
N PHE A 102 7.68 -13.49 10.57
CA PHE A 102 8.67 -14.17 11.39
C PHE A 102 8.67 -15.65 11.07
N ASP A 103 9.76 -16.15 10.48
CA ASP A 103 9.87 -17.53 10.01
C ASP A 103 9.82 -18.57 11.12
N TRP A 104 10.19 -18.18 12.35
CA TRP A 104 10.11 -19.02 13.55
C TRP A 104 8.73 -19.06 14.22
N ARG A 105 7.76 -18.31 13.70
CA ARG A 105 6.37 -18.29 14.14
C ARG A 105 5.48 -18.92 13.07
N THR A 106 4.45 -19.62 13.52
CA THR A 106 3.39 -20.08 12.62
C THR A 106 2.60 -18.92 12.03
N VAL A 107 1.77 -19.20 11.04
CA VAL A 107 0.84 -18.23 10.42
C VAL A 107 -0.05 -17.60 11.48
N GLU A 108 -0.70 -18.42 12.33
CA GLU A 108 -1.56 -17.93 13.42
C GLU A 108 -0.78 -17.04 14.41
N GLU A 109 0.44 -17.45 14.79
CA GLU A 109 1.29 -16.69 15.71
C GLU A 109 1.79 -15.37 15.11
N ASN A 110 2.04 -15.31 13.79
CA ASN A 110 2.36 -14.06 13.11
C ASN A 110 1.20 -13.06 13.19
N VAL A 111 -0.04 -13.52 13.01
CA VAL A 111 -1.24 -12.65 13.08
C VAL A 111 -1.57 -12.26 14.52
N LYS A 112 -1.28 -13.12 15.50
CA LYS A 112 -1.43 -12.82 16.95
C LYS A 112 -0.47 -11.75 17.46
N LEU A 113 0.69 -11.58 16.83
CA LEU A 113 1.77 -10.74 17.36
C LEU A 113 1.34 -9.33 17.75
N PRO A 114 0.65 -8.53 16.90
CA PRO A 114 0.22 -7.20 17.31
C PRO A 114 -0.72 -7.24 18.53
N LEU A 115 -1.56 -8.26 18.65
CA LEU A 115 -2.48 -8.42 19.77
C LEU A 115 -1.75 -8.83 21.07
N GLU A 116 -0.63 -9.57 20.95
CA GLU A 116 0.28 -9.87 22.08
C GLU A 116 0.93 -8.59 22.61
N ILE A 117 1.42 -7.74 21.70
CA ILE A 117 2.01 -6.42 22.05
C ILE A 117 0.98 -5.51 22.72
N LEU A 118 -0.30 -5.66 22.36
CA LEU A 118 -1.43 -4.94 22.96
C LEU A 118 -1.84 -5.49 24.34
N GLY A 119 -1.24 -6.59 24.81
CA GLY A 119 -1.58 -7.21 26.08
C GLY A 119 -2.95 -7.90 26.11
N GLN A 120 -3.54 -8.20 24.94
CA GLN A 120 -4.80 -8.94 24.91
C GLN A 120 -4.63 -10.36 25.48
N ASP A 121 -5.66 -10.91 26.09
CA ASP A 121 -5.64 -12.27 26.61
C ASP A 121 -5.55 -13.32 25.49
N ALA A 122 -5.07 -14.51 25.83
CA ALA A 122 -4.80 -15.57 24.85
C ALA A 122 -6.05 -16.07 24.09
N PRO A 123 -7.23 -16.26 24.71
CA PRO A 123 -8.45 -16.61 24.00
C PRO A 123 -8.86 -15.54 22.97
N THR A 124 -8.90 -14.26 23.37
CA THR A 124 -9.31 -13.13 22.51
C THR A 124 -8.40 -13.01 21.29
N ARG A 125 -7.07 -12.99 21.47
CA ARG A 125 -6.13 -12.88 20.34
C ARG A 125 -6.18 -14.11 19.42
N THR A 126 -6.45 -15.32 19.97
CA THR A 126 -6.59 -16.54 19.15
C THR A 126 -7.86 -16.47 18.29
N ALA A 127 -8.98 -16.10 18.87
CA ALA A 127 -10.23 -15.94 18.13
C ALA A 127 -10.09 -14.90 17.03
N ARG A 128 -9.50 -13.73 17.34
CA ARG A 128 -9.30 -12.66 16.38
C ARG A 128 -8.31 -13.02 15.26
N ALA A 129 -7.22 -13.68 15.57
CA ALA A 129 -6.26 -14.12 14.55
C ALA A 129 -6.90 -15.11 13.58
N ARG A 130 -7.70 -16.05 14.06
CA ARG A 130 -8.43 -17.00 13.21
C ARG A 130 -9.47 -16.29 12.33
N GLU A 131 -10.25 -15.39 12.88
CA GLU A 131 -11.19 -14.56 12.11
C GLU A 131 -10.48 -13.84 10.96
N MET A 132 -9.31 -13.25 11.19
CA MET A 132 -8.55 -12.57 10.16
C MET A 132 -7.94 -13.55 9.13
N LEU A 133 -7.55 -14.74 9.55
CA LEU A 133 -7.05 -15.77 8.63
C LEU A 133 -8.16 -16.39 7.78
N GLU A 134 -9.36 -16.54 8.33
CA GLU A 134 -10.55 -16.90 7.54
C GLU A 134 -10.89 -15.80 6.51
N LEU A 135 -10.84 -14.51 6.93
CA LEU A 135 -11.08 -13.37 6.05
C LEU A 135 -10.17 -13.38 4.81
N VAL A 136 -8.90 -13.81 4.95
CA VAL A 136 -7.93 -13.90 3.86
C VAL A 136 -7.81 -15.32 3.27
N GLU A 137 -8.76 -16.21 3.55
CA GLU A 137 -8.83 -17.58 3.05
C GLU A 137 -7.60 -18.45 3.37
N LEU A 138 -7.09 -18.31 4.58
CA LEU A 138 -5.95 -19.08 5.10
C LEU A 138 -6.28 -19.83 6.40
N GLY A 139 -7.56 -20.11 6.67
CA GLY A 139 -8.01 -20.87 7.83
C GLY A 139 -7.39 -22.26 7.97
N ASP A 140 -7.10 -22.93 6.86
CA ASP A 140 -6.47 -24.27 6.85
C ASP A 140 -4.95 -24.23 7.10
N PHE A 141 -4.33 -23.03 7.10
CA PHE A 141 -2.87 -22.87 7.17
C PHE A 141 -2.36 -22.37 8.53
N LEU A 142 -3.19 -22.38 9.57
CA LEU A 142 -2.88 -21.79 10.90
C LEU A 142 -1.55 -22.24 11.49
N LYS A 143 -1.23 -23.52 11.34
CA LYS A 143 -0.03 -24.16 11.92
C LYS A 143 1.18 -24.17 10.97
N HIS A 144 1.02 -23.73 9.73
CA HIS A 144 2.12 -23.65 8.79
C HIS A 144 3.07 -22.50 9.16
N HIS A 145 4.31 -22.60 8.72
CA HIS A 145 5.31 -21.53 8.83
C HIS A 145 5.39 -20.74 7.51
N PRO A 146 5.85 -19.48 7.53
CA PRO A 146 5.93 -18.64 6.33
C PRO A 146 6.63 -19.31 5.14
N TYR A 147 7.74 -20.01 5.36
CA TYR A 147 8.50 -20.68 4.30
C TYR A 147 7.73 -21.83 3.61
N GLN A 148 6.60 -22.27 4.14
CA GLN A 148 5.72 -23.28 3.56
C GLN A 148 4.63 -22.67 2.67
N LEU A 149 4.56 -21.35 2.58
CA LEU A 149 3.54 -20.61 1.86
C LEU A 149 4.09 -19.99 0.57
N SER A 150 3.24 -19.86 -0.45
CA SER A 150 3.56 -19.05 -1.62
C SER A 150 3.68 -17.56 -1.26
N GLY A 151 4.34 -16.75 -2.09
CA GLY A 151 4.49 -15.31 -1.86
C GLY A 151 3.15 -14.59 -1.69
N GLY A 152 2.14 -14.93 -2.50
CA GLY A 152 0.79 -14.38 -2.36
C GLY A 152 0.11 -14.79 -1.04
N MET A 153 0.29 -16.03 -0.58
CA MET A 153 -0.21 -16.47 0.72
C MET A 153 0.48 -15.72 1.86
N GLN A 154 1.80 -15.55 1.80
CA GLN A 154 2.54 -14.77 2.80
C GLN A 154 2.04 -13.31 2.86
N GLN A 155 1.74 -12.71 1.70
CA GLN A 155 1.20 -11.36 1.64
C GLN A 155 -0.20 -11.29 2.27
N ARG A 156 -1.05 -12.30 2.05
CA ARG A 156 -2.35 -12.39 2.74
C ARG A 156 -2.20 -12.50 4.26
N VAL A 157 -1.22 -13.25 4.76
CA VAL A 157 -0.91 -13.27 6.20
C VAL A 157 -0.48 -11.90 6.72
N ALA A 158 0.33 -11.15 5.96
CA ALA A 158 0.74 -9.79 6.33
C ALA A 158 -0.46 -8.83 6.40
N ILE A 159 -1.41 -8.95 5.47
CA ILE A 159 -2.67 -8.19 5.49
C ILE A 159 -3.53 -8.56 6.71
N ALA A 160 -3.72 -9.86 6.97
CA ALA A 160 -4.44 -10.36 8.15
C ALA A 160 -3.82 -9.83 9.45
N ARG A 161 -2.49 -9.86 9.56
CA ARG A 161 -1.75 -9.31 10.70
C ARG A 161 -1.98 -7.80 10.87
N ALA A 162 -1.96 -7.05 9.77
CA ALA A 162 -2.18 -5.60 9.79
C ALA A 162 -3.62 -5.24 10.18
N LEU A 163 -4.60 -6.08 9.89
CA LEU A 163 -6.01 -5.91 10.24
C LEU A 163 -6.40 -6.44 11.62
N ALA A 164 -5.55 -7.26 12.25
CA ALA A 164 -5.89 -7.97 13.48
C ALA A 164 -6.33 -7.05 14.62
N PHE A 165 -5.72 -5.88 14.77
CA PHE A 165 -6.03 -4.90 15.82
C PHE A 165 -7.05 -3.83 15.37
N GLN A 166 -7.79 -4.04 14.27
CA GLN A 166 -8.87 -3.18 13.76
C GLN A 166 -8.45 -1.73 13.49
N PRO A 167 -7.40 -1.49 12.72
CA PRO A 167 -6.99 -0.13 12.39
C PRO A 167 -8.05 0.56 11.53
N SER A 168 -8.19 1.88 11.66
CA SER A 168 -9.07 2.67 10.80
C SER A 168 -8.49 2.90 9.40
N ILE A 169 -7.18 2.72 9.24
CA ILE A 169 -6.43 2.94 8.00
C ILE A 169 -5.47 1.78 7.76
N LEU A 170 -5.35 1.37 6.50
CA LEU A 170 -4.34 0.43 6.03
C LEU A 170 -3.40 1.13 5.04
N LEU A 171 -2.12 1.19 5.39
CA LEU A 171 -1.06 1.74 4.55
C LEU A 171 -0.36 0.58 3.83
N MET A 172 -0.36 0.58 2.49
CA MET A 172 0.18 -0.51 1.68
C MET A 172 1.25 0.02 0.71
N ASP A 173 2.51 -0.40 0.91
CA ASP A 173 3.67 0.06 0.12
C ASP A 173 4.06 -1.01 -0.91
N GLU A 174 3.56 -0.89 -2.14
CA GLU A 174 3.77 -1.83 -3.26
C GLU A 174 3.58 -3.31 -2.90
N PRO A 175 2.46 -3.69 -2.23
CA PRO A 175 2.35 -4.99 -1.59
C PRO A 175 2.40 -6.17 -2.58
N PHE A 176 2.17 -5.93 -3.86
CA PHE A 176 2.10 -6.98 -4.89
C PHE A 176 3.21 -6.85 -5.94
N GLY A 177 4.17 -5.94 -5.73
CA GLY A 177 5.23 -5.67 -6.70
C GLY A 177 6.15 -6.88 -7.02
N ALA A 178 6.27 -7.83 -6.09
CA ALA A 178 7.09 -9.03 -6.27
C ALA A 178 6.31 -10.26 -6.81
N LEU A 179 5.00 -10.12 -7.08
CA LEU A 179 4.15 -11.22 -7.55
C LEU A 179 4.09 -11.24 -9.08
N ASP A 180 3.94 -12.45 -9.64
CA ASP A 180 3.61 -12.63 -11.05
C ASP A 180 2.21 -12.03 -11.36
N GLU A 181 1.93 -11.79 -12.64
CA GLU A 181 0.71 -11.09 -13.08
C GLU A 181 -0.58 -11.81 -12.63
N MET A 182 -0.67 -13.12 -12.81
CA MET A 182 -1.86 -13.89 -12.44
C MET A 182 -2.13 -13.86 -10.94
N THR A 183 -1.07 -14.02 -10.15
CA THR A 183 -1.16 -13.92 -8.69
C THR A 183 -1.52 -12.51 -8.25
N ARG A 184 -0.99 -11.48 -8.90
CA ARG A 184 -1.29 -10.07 -8.62
C ARG A 184 -2.76 -9.74 -8.88
N GLU A 185 -3.33 -10.19 -9.99
CA GLU A 185 -4.75 -9.98 -10.29
C GLU A 185 -5.68 -10.63 -9.26
N ARG A 186 -5.36 -11.86 -8.84
CA ARG A 186 -6.08 -12.52 -7.75
C ARG A 186 -5.97 -11.75 -6.44
N MET A 187 -4.78 -11.25 -6.09
CA MET A 187 -4.56 -10.46 -4.88
C MET A 187 -5.30 -9.12 -4.92
N ASN A 188 -5.42 -8.50 -6.09
CA ASN A 188 -6.22 -7.29 -6.27
C ASN A 188 -7.70 -7.54 -5.95
N SER A 189 -8.26 -8.64 -6.47
CA SER A 189 -9.65 -9.03 -6.18
C SER A 189 -9.85 -9.33 -4.69
N GLU A 190 -8.89 -10.02 -4.06
CA GLU A 190 -8.91 -10.31 -2.63
C GLU A 190 -8.87 -9.05 -1.76
N VAL A 191 -7.96 -8.12 -2.04
CA VAL A 191 -7.87 -6.86 -1.28
C VAL A 191 -9.14 -6.04 -1.44
N LEU A 192 -9.73 -6.02 -2.63
CA LEU A 192 -10.98 -5.32 -2.87
C LEU A 192 -12.12 -5.93 -2.04
N ARG A 193 -12.23 -7.25 -2.01
CA ARG A 193 -13.19 -7.99 -1.18
C ARG A 193 -13.01 -7.68 0.31
N ILE A 194 -11.77 -7.73 0.80
CA ILE A 194 -11.42 -7.40 2.19
C ILE A 194 -11.81 -5.95 2.51
N TRP A 195 -11.50 -5.01 1.61
CA TRP A 195 -11.87 -3.61 1.79
C TRP A 195 -13.39 -3.40 1.85
N GLU A 196 -14.16 -4.05 0.98
CA GLU A 196 -15.62 -3.99 0.97
C GLU A 196 -16.24 -4.56 2.26
N GLN A 197 -15.65 -5.63 2.81
CA GLN A 197 -16.11 -6.25 4.05
C GLN A 197 -15.74 -5.46 5.31
N THR A 198 -14.57 -4.81 5.32
CA THR A 198 -14.06 -4.15 6.53
C THR A 198 -14.39 -2.67 6.59
N GLY A 199 -14.61 -2.00 5.46
CA GLY A 199 -14.77 -0.55 5.37
C GLY A 199 -13.52 0.24 5.80
N THR A 200 -12.36 -0.41 5.90
CA THR A 200 -11.10 0.22 6.30
C THR A 200 -10.64 1.19 5.22
N THR A 201 -10.17 2.38 5.58
CA THR A 201 -9.57 3.31 4.62
C THR A 201 -8.24 2.76 4.13
N ILE A 202 -7.98 2.77 2.82
CA ILE A 202 -6.72 2.25 2.27
C ILE A 202 -5.96 3.34 1.51
N LEU A 203 -4.68 3.52 1.88
CA LEU A 203 -3.67 4.23 1.09
C LEU A 203 -2.73 3.20 0.47
N PHE A 204 -2.77 3.10 -0.84
CA PHE A 204 -2.11 2.06 -1.62
C PHE A 204 -1.06 2.66 -2.55
N VAL A 205 0.18 2.27 -2.42
CA VAL A 205 1.26 2.65 -3.33
C VAL A 205 1.45 1.55 -4.37
N THR A 206 1.44 1.93 -5.64
CA THR A 206 1.74 1.00 -6.75
C THR A 206 2.42 1.74 -7.90
N HIS A 207 3.08 1.00 -8.78
CA HIS A 207 3.55 1.46 -10.08
C HIS A 207 2.67 0.94 -11.23
N SER A 208 1.68 0.08 -10.95
CA SER A 208 0.77 -0.49 -11.95
C SER A 208 -0.48 0.39 -12.12
N ILE A 209 -0.63 0.98 -13.32
CA ILE A 209 -1.83 1.76 -13.67
C ILE A 209 -3.10 0.90 -13.64
N PRO A 210 -3.12 -0.32 -14.25
CA PRO A 210 -4.27 -1.21 -14.18
C PRO A 210 -4.72 -1.51 -12.75
N GLU A 211 -3.77 -1.75 -11.85
CA GLU A 211 -4.02 -2.02 -10.44
C GLU A 211 -4.64 -0.80 -9.73
N ALA A 212 -4.05 0.39 -9.91
CA ALA A 212 -4.55 1.62 -9.32
C ALA A 212 -6.00 1.92 -9.75
N VAL A 213 -6.31 1.76 -11.04
CA VAL A 213 -7.66 2.00 -11.57
C VAL A 213 -8.64 0.93 -11.08
N PHE A 214 -8.23 -0.35 -11.02
CA PHE A 214 -9.12 -1.42 -10.59
C PHE A 214 -9.51 -1.32 -9.12
N LEU A 215 -8.59 -0.92 -8.25
CA LEU A 215 -8.80 -0.92 -6.80
C LEU A 215 -9.46 0.36 -6.28
N SER A 216 -9.07 1.51 -6.80
CA SER A 216 -9.24 2.78 -6.09
C SER A 216 -10.58 3.47 -6.35
N SER A 217 -10.98 4.32 -5.42
CA SER A 217 -12.00 5.35 -5.61
C SER A 217 -11.39 6.59 -6.28
N ARG A 218 -10.12 6.90 -5.94
CA ARG A 218 -9.31 7.96 -6.56
C ARG A 218 -7.88 7.50 -6.78
N VAL A 219 -7.28 7.96 -7.87
CA VAL A 219 -5.86 7.78 -8.17
C VAL A 219 -5.15 9.13 -8.08
N VAL A 220 -4.15 9.22 -7.21
CA VAL A 220 -3.29 10.38 -7.03
C VAL A 220 -2.02 10.16 -7.83
N VAL A 221 -1.79 11.02 -8.81
CA VAL A 221 -0.61 10.99 -9.69
C VAL A 221 0.46 11.92 -9.15
N MET A 222 1.67 11.39 -9.02
CA MET A 222 2.84 12.14 -8.53
C MET A 222 3.87 12.36 -9.66
N SER A 223 4.46 13.55 -9.69
CA SER A 223 5.56 13.91 -10.61
C SER A 223 6.85 13.15 -10.26
N ALA A 224 7.80 13.15 -11.20
CA ALA A 224 9.19 12.82 -10.91
C ALA A 224 9.76 13.72 -9.79
N ARG A 225 10.95 13.34 -9.26
CA ARG A 225 11.60 14.02 -8.13
C ARG A 225 11.91 15.51 -8.41
N PRO A 226 11.50 16.45 -7.51
CA PRO A 226 10.78 16.24 -6.26
C PRO A 226 9.33 15.84 -6.51
N GLY A 227 8.84 14.84 -5.76
CA GLY A 227 7.47 14.39 -5.88
C GLY A 227 6.48 15.49 -5.49
N ARG A 228 5.56 15.80 -6.40
CA ARG A 228 4.42 16.69 -6.21
C ARG A 228 3.16 15.97 -6.68
N ILE A 229 2.02 16.26 -6.12
CA ILE A 229 0.76 15.79 -6.68
C ILE A 229 0.47 16.63 -7.92
N THR A 230 0.38 15.98 -9.07
CA THR A 230 0.07 16.65 -10.36
C THR A 230 -1.39 16.53 -10.73
N ASN A 231 -2.00 15.40 -10.43
CA ASN A 231 -3.40 15.12 -10.74
C ASN A 231 -4.02 14.25 -9.66
N VAL A 232 -5.32 14.41 -9.45
CA VAL A 232 -6.18 13.50 -8.72
C VAL A 232 -7.32 13.10 -9.64
N ILE A 233 -7.46 11.81 -9.90
CA ILE A 233 -8.41 11.26 -10.87
C ILE A 233 -9.43 10.42 -10.12
N ASP A 234 -10.70 10.81 -10.20
CA ASP A 234 -11.81 10.04 -9.64
C ASP A 234 -12.07 8.80 -10.51
N ILE A 235 -12.25 7.66 -9.87
CA ILE A 235 -12.51 6.38 -10.52
C ILE A 235 -13.98 6.02 -10.29
N ASP A 236 -14.80 6.34 -11.24
CA ASP A 236 -16.25 6.18 -11.24
C ASP A 236 -16.75 4.80 -11.71
N LEU A 237 -15.85 3.80 -11.72
CA LEU A 237 -16.22 2.41 -12.01
C LEU A 237 -17.20 1.90 -10.94
N PRO A 238 -18.31 1.26 -11.36
CA PRO A 238 -19.29 0.71 -10.43
C PRO A 238 -18.67 -0.37 -9.55
N ARG A 239 -19.28 -0.60 -8.39
CA ARG A 239 -18.94 -1.68 -7.46
C ARG A 239 -20.12 -2.64 -7.32
N PRO A 240 -19.92 -3.94 -7.01
CA PRO A 240 -18.61 -4.61 -6.86
C PRO A 240 -17.87 -4.73 -8.20
N ARG A 241 -16.54 -4.66 -8.17
CA ARG A 241 -15.68 -4.84 -9.35
C ARG A 241 -15.18 -6.28 -9.43
N ASN A 242 -15.21 -6.82 -10.64
CA ASN A 242 -14.78 -8.18 -10.97
C ASN A 242 -13.93 -8.19 -12.24
N GLU A 243 -13.63 -9.36 -12.79
CA GLU A 243 -12.84 -9.50 -14.01
C GLU A 243 -13.49 -8.77 -15.20
N ASP A 244 -14.83 -8.85 -15.36
CA ASP A 244 -15.56 -8.16 -16.43
C ASP A 244 -15.38 -6.64 -16.37
N THR A 245 -15.15 -6.08 -15.18
CA THR A 245 -14.88 -4.64 -15.01
C THR A 245 -13.66 -4.20 -15.81
N ARG A 246 -12.65 -5.06 -15.94
CA ARG A 246 -11.41 -4.79 -16.68
C ARG A 246 -11.59 -4.78 -18.19
N GLU A 247 -12.68 -5.38 -18.70
CA GLU A 247 -13.02 -5.45 -20.11
C GLU A 247 -13.91 -4.28 -20.56
N THR A 248 -14.38 -3.46 -19.59
CA THR A 248 -15.27 -2.33 -19.91
C THR A 248 -14.53 -1.19 -20.60
N ARG A 249 -15.23 -0.51 -21.55
CA ARG A 249 -14.72 0.69 -22.20
C ARG A 249 -14.31 1.75 -21.17
N ARG A 250 -15.10 1.95 -20.11
CA ARG A 250 -14.83 2.95 -19.09
C ARG A 250 -13.53 2.67 -18.34
N TYR A 251 -13.22 1.41 -18.06
CA TYR A 251 -11.94 1.03 -17.46
C TYR A 251 -10.76 1.44 -18.34
N PHE A 252 -10.80 1.15 -19.64
CA PHE A 252 -9.74 1.54 -20.58
C PHE A 252 -9.57 3.05 -20.70
N GLU A 253 -10.68 3.80 -20.68
CA GLU A 253 -10.64 5.27 -20.69
C GLU A 253 -9.91 5.81 -19.45
N LEU A 254 -10.21 5.28 -18.26
CA LEU A 254 -9.56 5.66 -16.99
C LEU A 254 -8.08 5.26 -16.95
N VAL A 255 -7.74 4.06 -17.43
CA VAL A 255 -6.32 3.62 -17.56
C VAL A 255 -5.56 4.59 -18.47
N THR A 256 -6.18 5.02 -19.57
CA THR A 256 -5.57 5.99 -20.50
C THR A 256 -5.42 7.35 -19.83
N ALA A 257 -6.43 7.86 -19.14
CA ALA A 257 -6.36 9.13 -18.42
C ALA A 257 -5.25 9.16 -17.36
N VAL A 258 -5.10 8.09 -16.57
CA VAL A 258 -4.01 7.98 -15.59
C VAL A 258 -2.64 7.94 -16.29
N ARG A 259 -2.53 7.22 -17.41
CA ARG A 259 -1.29 7.15 -18.20
C ARG A 259 -0.88 8.50 -18.76
N GLU A 260 -1.83 9.26 -19.29
CA GLU A 260 -1.60 10.61 -19.82
C GLU A 260 -1.18 11.59 -18.72
N ALA A 261 -1.84 11.53 -17.55
CA ALA A 261 -1.47 12.34 -16.40
C ALA A 261 -0.04 12.04 -15.90
N LEU A 262 0.36 10.75 -15.90
CA LEU A 262 1.74 10.36 -15.56
C LEU A 262 2.77 10.92 -16.55
N ARG A 263 2.48 10.87 -17.86
CA ARG A 263 3.35 11.43 -18.89
C ARG A 263 3.49 12.94 -18.76
N ALA A 264 2.38 13.64 -18.53
CA ALA A 264 2.39 15.09 -18.31
C ALA A 264 3.17 15.51 -17.05
N GLY A 265 3.20 14.67 -16.02
CA GLY A 265 3.97 14.88 -14.79
C GLY A 265 5.48 14.58 -14.92
N GLY A 266 6.01 14.31 -16.13
CA GLY A 266 7.43 14.05 -16.39
C GLY A 266 7.86 12.61 -16.11
N GLY A 267 6.92 11.66 -16.03
CA GLY A 267 7.23 10.23 -15.94
C GLY A 267 7.55 9.62 -17.30
N SER A 268 8.75 9.05 -17.49
CA SER A 268 9.01 8.12 -18.58
C SER A 268 8.34 6.78 -18.28
N LEU A 269 7.72 6.17 -19.29
CA LEU A 269 7.07 4.84 -19.15
C LEU A 269 8.08 3.69 -19.19
N ASP A 270 9.37 3.98 -19.41
CA ASP A 270 10.42 2.97 -19.61
C ASP A 270 10.80 2.22 -18.32
N ASP A 271 10.33 2.67 -17.14
CA ASP A 271 10.53 1.99 -15.85
C ASP A 271 9.43 0.96 -15.48
N ALA A 272 8.42 0.80 -16.33
CA ALA A 272 7.34 -0.16 -16.11
C ALA A 272 7.56 -1.41 -16.97
N GLY A 273 8.48 -2.29 -16.52
CA GLY A 273 8.49 -3.72 -16.94
C GLY A 273 8.99 -4.01 -18.33
N THR A 274 10.24 -3.67 -18.66
CA THR A 274 11.00 -4.44 -19.65
C THR A 274 11.92 -5.40 -18.87
N ILE A 275 11.54 -6.67 -18.84
CA ILE A 275 12.46 -7.74 -18.50
C ILE A 275 13.44 -7.80 -19.67
N ASP A 276 14.58 -7.13 -19.55
CA ASP A 276 15.70 -7.28 -20.48
C ASP A 276 16.40 -8.62 -20.19
N GLY A 277 15.86 -9.66 -20.76
CA GLY A 277 16.44 -10.99 -20.85
C GLY A 277 17.13 -11.15 -22.19
N GLY A 278 18.36 -10.69 -22.31
CA GLY A 278 19.16 -11.08 -23.47
C GLY A 278 20.04 -10.02 -24.10
N ALA A 279 21.15 -9.67 -23.50
CA ALA A 279 22.35 -9.22 -24.23
C ALA A 279 23.54 -9.00 -23.27
N SER A 280 24.15 -10.07 -22.79
CA SER A 280 25.50 -9.98 -22.22
C SER A 280 26.23 -11.34 -22.24
N LEU A 281 26.22 -12.03 -23.35
CA LEU A 281 27.00 -13.28 -23.54
C LEU A 281 27.87 -13.30 -24.83
N GLU A 282 28.07 -12.18 -25.51
CA GLU A 282 28.87 -12.13 -26.72
C GLU A 282 30.11 -11.21 -26.68
N ARG A 283 30.63 -10.84 -25.50
CA ARG A 283 31.85 -10.00 -25.44
C ARG A 283 33.03 -10.58 -24.66
N THR A 284 33.03 -11.86 -24.34
CA THR A 284 34.16 -12.48 -23.59
C THR A 284 34.84 -13.64 -24.36
N MET A 285 34.63 -13.78 -25.66
CA MET A 285 35.33 -14.81 -26.47
C MET A 285 36.18 -14.26 -27.63
N ALA A 286 36.63 -13.00 -27.57
CA ALA A 286 37.44 -12.40 -28.65
C ALA A 286 38.83 -11.86 -28.22
N GLU A 287 39.29 -12.11 -27.01
CA GLU A 287 40.67 -11.74 -26.59
C GLU A 287 41.32 -12.91 -25.83
N GLY A 288 41.70 -13.95 -26.55
CA GLY A 288 42.36 -15.09 -25.95
C GLY A 288 43.03 -16.04 -26.95
N ALA A 289 43.46 -15.51 -28.11
CA ALA A 289 44.24 -16.28 -29.04
C ALA A 289 45.23 -15.35 -29.78
N VAL A 290 46.36 -15.01 -29.14
CA VAL A 290 47.71 -14.82 -29.74
C VAL A 290 48.63 -14.46 -28.58
N GLY A 291 49.61 -15.32 -28.33
CA GLY A 291 50.71 -15.12 -27.44
C GLY A 291 51.13 -16.36 -26.69
#